data_acd4095fd83ee07e1f7d7b673e14f1c4
#
_entry.id   acd4095fd83ee07e1f7d7b673e14f1c4
#
_cell.length_a   1.000
_cell.length_b   1.000
_cell.length_c   1.000
_cell.angle_alpha   90.00
_cell.angle_beta   90.00
_cell.angle_gamma   90.00
#
_symmetry.space_group_name_H-M   'P 1'
#
loop_
_entity.id
_entity.type
_entity.pdbx_description
1 polymer ?
#
loop_
_entity_poly.entity_id
_entity_poly.type
_entity_poly.pdbx_seq_one_letter_code
_entity_poly.pdbx_strand_id
1 'polypeptide(L)'
;PEMCIRDSIFPAIQANAIYEDVYLLGTSLARPVIARGMIETAEKMQCQFVSHGCTGKGNDQVRFELAFYGLNPDIKVIAPWRIPKFYQRFAGRSDLLEYAASKGIPVTQTKSKPWSTDENLFHISYEAGILEDPNTTPPADMWKLTQAPEQAPNDPEHISIEFTKGIPTRLIVPATGKEYTDACDVFLELNALARKHGIGRVDIVENRFIGVKSRGCY
;
A
#
# COMPACT_ATOMS: atom_id res chain seq x y z
N PRO A 1 -11.53 5.24 -6.83
CA PRO A 1 -11.30 3.89 -6.29
C PRO A 1 -11.75 2.79 -7.26
N GLU A 2 -12.94 2.90 -7.86
CA GLU A 2 -13.53 1.87 -8.71
C GLU A 2 -12.64 1.47 -9.89
N MET A 3 -12.06 2.41 -10.61
CA MET A 3 -11.11 2.12 -11.69
C MET A 3 -9.92 1.29 -11.19
N CYS A 4 -9.33 1.64 -10.04
CA CYS A 4 -8.20 0.89 -9.49
C CYS A 4 -8.57 -0.54 -9.10
N ILE A 5 -9.80 -0.77 -8.62
CA ILE A 5 -10.29 -2.12 -8.29
C ILE A 5 -10.41 -2.95 -9.57
N ARG A 6 -11.08 -2.45 -10.58
CA ARG A 6 -11.30 -3.16 -11.85
C ARG A 6 -10.01 -3.37 -12.65
N ASP A 7 -9.17 -2.33 -12.74
CA ASP A 7 -8.03 -2.31 -13.66
C ASP A 7 -6.72 -2.80 -13.03
N SER A 8 -6.68 -3.00 -11.72
CA SER A 8 -5.44 -3.35 -11.02
C SER A 8 -5.64 -4.45 -9.97
N ILE A 9 -6.60 -4.32 -9.05
CA ILE A 9 -6.81 -5.29 -7.99
C ILE A 9 -7.39 -6.58 -8.55
N PHE A 10 -8.48 -6.53 -9.31
CA PHE A 10 -9.10 -7.73 -9.89
C PHE A 10 -8.19 -8.48 -10.86
N PRO A 11 -7.45 -7.82 -11.77
CA PRO A 11 -6.43 -8.50 -12.54
C PRO A 11 -5.34 -9.18 -11.71
N ALA A 12 -4.92 -8.59 -10.59
CA ALA A 12 -3.96 -9.24 -9.68
C ALA A 12 -4.55 -10.49 -9.01
N ILE A 13 -5.82 -10.44 -8.58
CA ILE A 13 -6.55 -11.59 -8.05
C ILE A 13 -6.71 -12.68 -9.14
N GLN A 14 -7.11 -12.29 -10.33
CA GLN A 14 -7.28 -13.18 -11.48
C GLN A 14 -5.97 -13.89 -11.86
N ALA A 15 -4.85 -13.19 -11.76
CA ALA A 15 -3.52 -13.73 -11.99
C ALA A 15 -2.99 -14.55 -10.81
N ASN A 16 -3.72 -14.64 -9.69
CA ASN A 16 -3.25 -15.19 -8.43
C ASN A 16 -1.87 -14.67 -8.04
N ALA A 17 -1.70 -13.34 -8.12
CA ALA A 17 -0.42 -12.66 -7.92
C ALA A 17 -0.05 -12.68 -6.42
N ILE A 18 0.76 -13.66 -6.04
CA ILE A 18 1.29 -13.85 -4.68
C ILE A 18 2.81 -13.86 -4.77
N TYR A 19 3.47 -13.11 -3.89
CA TYR A 19 4.92 -13.05 -3.79
C TYR A 19 5.41 -13.88 -2.61
N GLU A 20 6.41 -14.75 -2.86
CA GLU A 20 6.98 -15.68 -1.87
C GLU A 20 5.89 -16.49 -1.13
N ASP A 21 4.84 -16.91 -1.86
CA ASP A 21 3.70 -17.72 -1.41
C ASP A 21 2.80 -17.10 -0.31
N VAL A 22 3.10 -15.89 0.14
CA VAL A 22 2.39 -15.26 1.27
C VAL A 22 1.94 -13.84 0.99
N TYR A 23 2.79 -13.00 0.38
CA TYR A 23 2.54 -11.58 0.27
C TYR A 23 1.70 -11.24 -0.97
N LEU A 24 0.56 -10.55 -0.75
CA LEU A 24 -0.42 -10.21 -1.78
C LEU A 24 -0.06 -8.95 -2.59
N LEU A 25 1.19 -8.47 -2.53
CA LEU A 25 1.75 -7.42 -3.39
C LEU A 25 1.06 -6.03 -3.30
N GLY A 26 0.32 -5.72 -2.23
CA GLY A 26 -0.45 -4.48 -2.14
C GLY A 26 0.36 -3.20 -2.38
N THR A 27 1.51 -3.04 -1.73
CA THR A 27 2.41 -1.89 -1.97
C THR A 27 3.04 -1.94 -3.35
N SER A 28 3.43 -3.14 -3.82
CA SER A 28 4.07 -3.32 -5.13
C SER A 28 3.16 -2.97 -6.29
N LEU A 29 1.85 -3.23 -6.17
CA LEU A 29 0.83 -2.87 -7.16
C LEU A 29 0.47 -1.39 -7.11
N ALA A 30 0.46 -0.79 -5.92
CA ALA A 30 0.05 0.61 -5.77
C ALA A 30 0.97 1.59 -6.51
N ARG A 31 2.29 1.40 -6.46
CA ARG A 31 3.26 2.34 -7.07
C ARG A 31 3.16 2.42 -8.59
N PRO A 32 3.11 1.31 -9.35
CA PRO A 32 2.88 1.36 -10.80
C PRO A 32 1.53 1.98 -11.19
N VAL A 33 0.47 1.75 -10.40
CA VAL A 33 -0.84 2.36 -10.65
C VAL A 33 -0.79 3.88 -10.51
N ILE A 34 -0.15 4.37 -9.44
CA ILE A 34 0.07 5.80 -9.22
C ILE A 34 0.94 6.38 -10.34
N ALA A 35 2.03 5.68 -10.71
CA ALA A 35 2.93 6.10 -11.77
C ALA A 35 2.20 6.25 -13.11
N ARG A 36 1.31 5.32 -13.45
CA ARG A 36 0.47 5.41 -14.66
C ARG A 36 -0.36 6.68 -14.65
N GLY A 37 -1.11 6.95 -13.57
CA GLY A 37 -1.91 8.17 -13.46
C GLY A 37 -1.08 9.45 -13.52
N MET A 38 0.15 9.43 -12.99
CA MET A 38 1.07 10.57 -13.09
C MET A 38 1.54 10.81 -14.53
N ILE A 39 1.90 9.76 -15.27
CA ILE A 39 2.34 9.88 -16.68
C ILE A 39 1.17 10.33 -17.57
N GLU A 40 -0.01 9.72 -17.44
CA GLU A 40 -1.21 10.14 -18.19
C GLU A 40 -1.54 11.63 -17.95
N THR A 41 -1.38 12.09 -16.69
CA THR A 41 -1.58 13.49 -16.33
C THR A 41 -0.49 14.39 -16.92
N ALA A 42 0.77 13.96 -16.85
CA ALA A 42 1.90 14.71 -17.39
C ALA A 42 1.76 14.90 -18.91
N GLU A 43 1.38 13.86 -19.64
CA GLU A 43 1.13 13.91 -21.08
C GLU A 43 -0.03 14.86 -21.43
N LYS A 44 -1.16 14.71 -20.73
CA LYS A 44 -2.32 15.60 -20.90
C LYS A 44 -1.98 17.07 -20.65
N MET A 45 -1.13 17.34 -19.68
CA MET A 45 -0.70 18.69 -19.30
C MET A 45 0.56 19.16 -20.04
N GLN A 46 1.10 18.36 -20.94
CA GLN A 46 2.35 18.61 -21.66
C GLN A 46 3.54 18.88 -20.74
N CYS A 47 3.59 18.20 -19.59
CA CYS A 47 4.70 18.30 -18.64
C CYS A 47 5.84 17.37 -19.09
N GLN A 48 7.07 17.89 -19.00
CA GLN A 48 8.29 17.12 -19.31
C GLN A 48 8.88 16.44 -18.08
N PHE A 49 8.33 16.70 -16.89
CA PHE A 49 8.85 16.21 -15.62
C PHE A 49 7.74 15.62 -14.76
N VAL A 50 8.10 14.55 -14.06
CA VAL A 50 7.36 14.00 -12.92
C VAL A 50 8.25 14.01 -11.68
N SER A 51 7.65 13.98 -10.49
CA SER A 51 8.41 14.01 -9.25
C SER A 51 7.84 13.02 -8.24
N HIS A 52 8.72 12.44 -7.42
CA HIS A 52 8.34 11.63 -6.27
C HIS A 52 9.20 11.95 -5.05
N GLY A 53 8.64 11.72 -3.86
CA GLY A 53 9.31 11.96 -2.57
C GLY A 53 9.96 10.72 -1.95
N CYS A 54 10.15 9.64 -2.71
CA CYS A 54 10.73 8.40 -2.19
C CYS A 54 12.19 8.59 -1.80
N THR A 55 12.65 7.83 -0.79
CA THR A 55 14.06 7.82 -0.40
C THR A 55 14.95 7.36 -1.55
N GLY A 56 16.19 7.83 -1.59
CA GLY A 56 17.10 7.61 -2.74
C GLY A 56 17.60 6.17 -2.94
N LYS A 57 17.23 5.22 -2.07
CA LYS A 57 17.70 3.82 -2.08
C LYS A 57 16.60 2.81 -1.74
N GLY A 58 15.33 3.13 -1.95
CA GLY A 58 14.22 2.27 -1.56
C GLY A 58 13.55 1.54 -2.72
N ASN A 59 12.76 0.51 -2.40
CA ASN A 59 11.94 -0.20 -3.36
C ASN A 59 10.96 0.73 -4.10
N ASP A 60 10.39 1.69 -3.38
CA ASP A 60 9.39 2.60 -3.95
C ASP A 60 9.97 3.49 -5.04
N GLN A 61 11.20 4.01 -4.83
CA GLN A 61 11.89 4.78 -5.84
C GLN A 61 12.06 3.96 -7.13
N VAL A 62 12.53 2.72 -7.02
CA VAL A 62 12.74 1.83 -8.17
C VAL A 62 11.40 1.53 -8.87
N ARG A 63 10.36 1.20 -8.12
CA ARG A 63 9.02 0.91 -8.66
C ARG A 63 8.43 2.10 -9.42
N PHE A 64 8.53 3.31 -8.87
CA PHE A 64 8.06 4.51 -9.56
C PHE A 64 8.86 4.79 -10.83
N GLU A 65 10.19 4.82 -10.75
CA GLU A 65 11.02 5.20 -11.89
C GLU A 65 10.96 4.18 -13.02
N LEU A 66 10.97 2.87 -12.72
CA LEU A 66 10.78 1.84 -13.74
C LEU A 66 9.41 1.93 -14.42
N ALA A 67 8.35 2.22 -13.65
CA ALA A 67 7.03 2.41 -14.22
C ALA A 67 6.95 3.69 -15.08
N PHE A 68 7.56 4.79 -14.65
CA PHE A 68 7.63 6.02 -15.45
C PHE A 68 8.33 5.78 -16.79
N TYR A 69 9.53 5.19 -16.77
CA TYR A 69 10.30 4.95 -17.99
C TYR A 69 9.69 3.86 -18.88
N GLY A 70 8.97 2.90 -18.27
CA GLY A 70 8.24 1.89 -19.05
C GLY A 70 7.03 2.46 -19.80
N LEU A 71 6.43 3.52 -19.27
CA LEU A 71 5.27 4.19 -19.87
C LEU A 71 5.69 5.33 -20.80
N ASN A 72 6.69 6.10 -20.41
CA ASN A 72 7.22 7.22 -21.20
C ASN A 72 8.75 7.32 -21.00
N PRO A 73 9.56 6.74 -21.92
CA PRO A 73 11.02 6.72 -21.79
C PRO A 73 11.68 8.10 -21.77
N ASP A 74 11.03 9.11 -22.34
CA ASP A 74 11.58 10.47 -22.45
C ASP A 74 11.25 11.36 -21.24
N ILE A 75 10.42 10.89 -20.34
CA ILE A 75 10.02 11.65 -19.13
C ILE A 75 11.22 11.87 -18.22
N LYS A 76 11.36 13.06 -17.69
CA LYS A 76 12.40 13.40 -16.72
C LYS A 76 11.86 13.29 -15.29
N VAL A 77 12.64 12.65 -14.41
CA VAL A 77 12.25 12.41 -13.03
C VAL A 77 12.99 13.34 -12.07
N ILE A 78 12.26 14.06 -11.25
CA ILE A 78 12.79 14.84 -10.12
C ILE A 78 12.63 14.00 -8.85
N ALA A 79 13.74 13.45 -8.36
CA ALA A 79 13.82 12.68 -7.11
C ALA A 79 14.67 13.46 -6.10
N PRO A 80 14.10 14.30 -5.23
CA PRO A 80 14.84 15.20 -4.35
C PRO A 80 15.90 14.51 -3.50
N TRP A 81 15.59 13.33 -2.95
CA TRP A 81 16.53 12.54 -2.13
C TRP A 81 17.77 12.02 -2.90
N ARG A 82 17.83 12.20 -4.21
CA ARG A 82 19.00 11.90 -5.05
C ARG A 82 19.74 13.17 -5.49
N ILE A 83 19.22 14.34 -5.15
CA ILE A 83 19.83 15.63 -5.52
C ILE A 83 20.76 16.09 -4.40
N PRO A 84 22.08 16.28 -4.65
CA PRO A 84 23.06 16.63 -3.61
C PRO A 84 22.62 17.83 -2.76
N LYS A 85 22.15 18.90 -3.38
CA LYS A 85 21.70 20.10 -2.69
C LYS A 85 20.56 19.81 -1.68
N PHE A 86 19.72 18.81 -1.94
CA PHE A 86 18.62 18.44 -1.07
C PHE A 86 19.11 17.58 0.11
N TYR A 87 19.79 16.45 -0.15
CA TYR A 87 20.20 15.56 0.93
C TYR A 87 21.36 16.09 1.79
N GLN A 88 22.14 17.06 1.30
CA GLN A 88 23.11 17.79 2.12
C GLN A 88 22.44 18.74 3.11
N ARG A 89 21.24 19.27 2.76
CA ARG A 89 20.44 20.13 3.63
C ARG A 89 19.61 19.36 4.64
N PHE A 90 19.08 18.20 4.26
CA PHE A 90 18.16 17.40 5.04
C PHE A 90 18.78 16.01 5.29
N ALA A 91 19.30 15.79 6.52
CA ALA A 91 19.87 14.51 6.89
C ALA A 91 18.79 13.45 7.17
N GLY A 92 17.54 13.88 7.48
CA GLY A 92 16.46 12.97 7.80
C GLY A 92 15.14 13.66 8.12
N ARG A 93 14.25 12.85 8.72
CA ARG A 93 12.88 13.28 9.08
C ARG A 93 12.86 14.49 10.01
N SER A 94 13.77 14.58 10.98
CA SER A 94 13.82 15.71 11.93
C SER A 94 13.99 17.03 11.22
N ASP A 95 14.94 17.13 10.30
CA ASP A 95 15.23 18.35 9.58
C ASP A 95 14.05 18.79 8.69
N LEU A 96 13.35 17.79 8.11
CA LEU A 96 12.14 18.07 7.33
C LEU A 96 10.99 18.59 8.18
N LEU A 97 10.81 18.05 9.40
CA LEU A 97 9.79 18.53 10.34
C LEU A 97 10.09 19.96 10.80
N GLU A 98 11.35 20.26 11.12
CA GLU A 98 11.79 21.62 11.49
C GLU A 98 11.59 22.60 10.35
N TYR A 99 11.93 22.20 9.14
CA TYR A 99 11.70 23.02 7.95
C TYR A 99 10.21 23.24 7.71
N ALA A 100 9.38 22.20 7.79
CA ALA A 100 7.93 22.33 7.65
C ALA A 100 7.36 23.31 8.68
N ALA A 101 7.76 23.18 9.95
CA ALA A 101 7.38 24.10 11.01
C ALA A 101 7.80 25.55 10.69
N SER A 102 9.05 25.74 10.24
CA SER A 102 9.57 27.08 9.86
C SER A 102 8.84 27.73 8.70
N LYS A 103 8.14 26.94 7.88
CA LYS A 103 7.37 27.37 6.70
C LYS A 103 5.85 27.35 6.91
N GLY A 104 5.38 27.00 8.11
CA GLY A 104 3.96 26.88 8.38
C GLY A 104 3.26 25.75 7.60
N ILE A 105 4.02 24.75 7.16
CA ILE A 105 3.47 23.58 6.44
C ILE A 105 2.87 22.63 7.47
N PRO A 106 1.56 22.35 7.42
CA PRO A 106 0.94 21.44 8.36
C PRO A 106 1.41 20.00 8.11
N VAL A 107 1.89 19.33 9.16
CA VAL A 107 2.27 17.93 9.13
C VAL A 107 1.55 17.18 10.26
N THR A 108 0.98 16.03 9.94
CA THR A 108 0.25 15.20 10.90
C THR A 108 1.14 14.17 11.60
N GLN A 109 2.36 13.99 11.10
CA GLN A 109 3.30 12.99 11.62
C GLN A 109 4.10 13.55 12.79
N THR A 110 4.18 12.79 13.88
CA THR A 110 4.96 13.12 15.07
C THR A 110 6.14 12.17 15.23
N LYS A 111 7.15 12.59 16.04
CA LYS A 111 8.33 11.75 16.37
C LYS A 111 7.97 10.47 17.18
N SER A 112 6.72 10.30 17.60
CA SER A 112 6.32 9.30 18.60
C SER A 112 5.86 7.94 18.07
N LYS A 113 5.77 7.74 16.74
CA LYS A 113 5.40 6.42 16.21
C LYS A 113 6.66 5.59 15.97
N PRO A 114 6.81 4.45 16.68
CA PRO A 114 8.03 3.63 16.62
C PRO A 114 8.11 2.74 15.36
N TRP A 115 7.22 2.87 14.41
CA TRP A 115 7.20 2.20 13.09
C TRP A 115 6.67 3.12 12.00
N SER A 116 6.91 2.76 10.76
CA SER A 116 6.31 3.39 9.58
C SER A 116 5.01 2.69 9.19
N THR A 117 4.05 3.45 8.68
CA THR A 117 2.76 2.92 8.22
C THR A 117 2.49 3.44 6.81
N ASP A 118 2.13 2.55 5.90
CA ASP A 118 1.69 2.87 4.53
C ASP A 118 0.37 2.16 4.25
N GLU A 119 -0.68 2.95 3.97
CA GLU A 119 -2.02 2.46 3.70
C GLU A 119 -2.39 2.76 2.24
N ASN A 120 -2.94 1.77 1.57
CA ASN A 120 -3.50 1.90 0.24
C ASN A 120 -4.83 1.14 0.14
N LEU A 121 -5.45 1.16 -1.04
CA LEU A 121 -6.75 0.53 -1.25
C LEU A 121 -6.74 -0.99 -1.02
N PHE A 122 -5.59 -1.63 -1.19
CA PHE A 122 -5.45 -3.09 -1.14
C PHE A 122 -5.06 -3.62 0.25
N HIS A 123 -4.24 -2.88 0.98
CA HIS A 123 -3.80 -3.25 2.33
C HIS A 123 -3.22 -2.08 3.13
N ILE A 124 -2.80 -2.37 4.34
CA ILE A 124 -1.95 -1.51 5.15
C ILE A 124 -0.66 -2.25 5.49
N SER A 125 0.49 -1.59 5.40
CA SER A 125 1.78 -2.12 5.82
C SER A 125 2.32 -1.38 7.03
N TYR A 126 2.99 -2.13 7.91
CA TYR A 126 3.75 -1.62 9.05
C TYR A 126 5.17 -2.14 8.94
N GLU A 127 6.16 -1.24 8.99
CA GLU A 127 7.57 -1.60 8.84
C GLU A 127 8.48 -0.62 9.58
N ALA A 128 9.77 -0.95 9.65
CA ALA A 128 10.82 -0.14 10.26
C ALA A 128 10.70 0.03 11.80
N GLY A 129 11.66 0.74 12.37
CA GLY A 129 11.72 1.03 13.82
C GLY A 129 11.79 -0.24 14.66
N ILE A 130 10.88 -0.40 15.61
CA ILE A 130 10.88 -1.59 16.50
C ILE A 130 10.66 -2.92 15.76
N LEU A 131 10.07 -2.88 14.57
CA LEU A 131 9.80 -4.07 13.76
C LEU A 131 11.03 -4.58 13.02
N GLU A 132 12.14 -3.83 13.01
CA GLU A 132 13.41 -4.29 12.44
C GLU A 132 14.02 -5.45 13.24
N ASP A 133 13.70 -5.56 14.52
CA ASP A 133 14.02 -6.74 15.33
C ASP A 133 12.91 -7.80 15.16
N PRO A 134 13.21 -8.93 14.51
CA PRO A 134 12.22 -9.99 14.31
C PRO A 134 11.75 -10.66 15.62
N ASN A 135 12.44 -10.48 16.73
CA ASN A 135 12.01 -10.97 18.05
C ASN A 135 10.95 -10.06 18.70
N THR A 136 10.78 -8.84 18.19
CA THR A 136 9.77 -7.92 18.72
C THR A 136 8.38 -8.33 18.24
N THR A 137 7.50 -8.71 19.14
CA THR A 137 6.09 -8.94 18.82
C THR A 137 5.42 -7.62 18.42
N PRO A 138 4.70 -7.57 17.29
CA PRO A 138 3.97 -6.36 16.90
C PRO A 138 3.00 -5.92 18.01
N PRO A 139 3.02 -4.65 18.43
CA PRO A 139 2.10 -4.15 19.45
C PRO A 139 0.64 -4.32 19.05
N ALA A 140 -0.23 -4.66 19.99
CA ALA A 140 -1.65 -4.90 19.74
C ALA A 140 -2.37 -3.67 19.13
N ASP A 141 -1.96 -2.46 19.52
CA ASP A 141 -2.50 -1.18 19.02
C ASP A 141 -1.94 -0.75 17.66
N MET A 142 -1.02 -1.52 17.10
CA MET A 142 -0.48 -1.28 15.75
C MET A 142 -1.54 -1.53 14.66
N TRP A 143 -2.34 -2.57 14.85
CA TRP A 143 -3.29 -3.06 13.85
C TRP A 143 -4.54 -2.17 13.77
N LYS A 144 -4.61 -1.30 12.76
CA LYS A 144 -5.67 -0.29 12.65
C LYS A 144 -6.92 -0.78 11.92
N LEU A 145 -6.76 -1.70 10.99
CA LEU A 145 -7.82 -2.08 10.08
C LEU A 145 -8.55 -3.37 10.48
N THR A 146 -7.88 -4.27 11.18
CA THR A 146 -8.44 -5.56 11.56
C THR A 146 -8.68 -5.64 13.05
N GLN A 147 -9.80 -6.27 13.43
CA GLN A 147 -10.06 -6.65 14.81
C GLN A 147 -9.01 -7.67 15.28
N ALA A 148 -8.62 -7.61 16.56
CA ALA A 148 -7.78 -8.66 17.12
C ALA A 148 -8.55 -9.99 17.12
N PRO A 149 -7.90 -11.14 16.83
CA PRO A 149 -8.60 -12.43 16.81
C PRO A 149 -9.36 -12.74 18.10
N GLU A 150 -8.81 -12.34 19.26
CA GLU A 150 -9.41 -12.53 20.59
C GLU A 150 -10.65 -11.66 20.81
N GLN A 151 -10.84 -10.64 20.00
CA GLN A 151 -11.97 -9.70 20.03
C GLN A 151 -12.92 -9.90 18.85
N ALA A 152 -12.57 -10.78 17.91
CA ALA A 152 -13.42 -11.11 16.78
C ALA A 152 -14.70 -11.85 17.26
N PRO A 153 -15.81 -11.78 16.50
CA PRO A 153 -17.02 -12.53 16.83
C PRO A 153 -16.76 -14.02 16.95
N ASN A 154 -17.33 -14.67 17.96
CA ASN A 154 -17.26 -16.12 18.12
C ASN A 154 -18.16 -16.86 17.15
N ASP A 155 -19.28 -16.25 16.76
CA ASP A 155 -20.20 -16.86 15.81
C ASP A 155 -19.67 -16.72 14.37
N PRO A 156 -19.65 -17.82 13.60
CA PRO A 156 -19.21 -17.79 12.22
C PRO A 156 -20.21 -17.01 11.35
N GLU A 157 -19.68 -16.23 10.42
CA GLU A 157 -20.47 -15.54 9.41
C GLU A 157 -20.20 -16.18 8.04
N HIS A 158 -21.26 -16.80 7.48
CA HIS A 158 -21.17 -17.46 6.17
C HIS A 158 -21.38 -16.42 5.06
N ILE A 159 -20.55 -16.47 4.05
CA ILE A 159 -20.67 -15.68 2.83
C ILE A 159 -20.49 -16.54 1.60
N SER A 160 -21.03 -16.11 0.47
CA SER A 160 -20.77 -16.74 -0.83
C SER A 160 -20.20 -15.71 -1.78
N ILE A 161 -19.12 -16.08 -2.48
CA ILE A 161 -18.48 -15.25 -3.50
C ILE A 161 -18.55 -15.99 -4.82
N GLU A 162 -19.18 -15.37 -5.82
CA GLU A 162 -19.22 -15.92 -7.17
C GLU A 162 -18.07 -15.33 -7.99
N PHE A 163 -17.40 -16.18 -8.75
CA PHE A 163 -16.30 -15.80 -9.62
C PHE A 163 -16.65 -16.07 -11.09
N THR A 164 -16.35 -15.12 -11.94
CA THR A 164 -16.41 -15.30 -13.38
C THR A 164 -15.02 -15.08 -13.97
N LYS A 165 -14.43 -16.14 -14.54
CA LYS A 165 -13.06 -16.10 -15.08
C LYS A 165 -12.02 -15.56 -14.09
N GLY A 166 -12.15 -15.94 -12.80
CA GLY A 166 -11.24 -15.53 -11.73
C GLY A 166 -11.47 -14.12 -11.16
N ILE A 167 -12.48 -13.40 -11.63
CA ILE A 167 -12.88 -12.09 -11.11
C ILE A 167 -14.07 -12.27 -10.16
N PRO A 168 -14.06 -11.73 -8.93
CA PRO A 168 -15.22 -11.78 -8.05
C PRO A 168 -16.32 -10.88 -8.60
N THR A 169 -17.46 -11.46 -8.93
CA THR A 169 -18.58 -10.78 -9.58
C THR A 169 -19.80 -10.59 -8.70
N ARG A 170 -19.90 -11.34 -7.60
CA ARG A 170 -21.00 -11.23 -6.66
C ARG A 170 -20.61 -11.68 -5.27
N LEU A 171 -21.07 -10.96 -4.28
CA LEU A 171 -20.99 -11.31 -2.87
C LEU A 171 -22.41 -11.44 -2.31
N ILE A 172 -22.68 -12.55 -1.62
CA ILE A 172 -23.94 -12.82 -0.92
C ILE A 172 -23.63 -12.95 0.56
N VAL A 173 -24.37 -12.23 1.41
CA VAL A 173 -24.27 -12.28 2.87
C VAL A 173 -25.61 -12.80 3.44
N PRO A 174 -25.79 -14.12 3.62
CA PRO A 174 -27.06 -14.72 3.99
C PRO A 174 -27.61 -14.19 5.31
N ALA A 175 -26.75 -13.87 6.26
CA ALA A 175 -27.17 -13.32 7.57
C ALA A 175 -27.95 -12.01 7.48
N THR A 176 -27.70 -11.21 6.45
CA THR A 176 -28.38 -9.93 6.21
C THR A 176 -29.33 -9.97 5.02
N GLY A 177 -29.28 -11.05 4.22
CA GLY A 177 -30.00 -11.15 2.95
C GLY A 177 -29.49 -10.20 1.86
N LYS A 178 -28.33 -9.56 2.06
CA LYS A 178 -27.76 -8.60 1.11
C LYS A 178 -26.96 -9.29 0.03
N GLU A 179 -27.03 -8.73 -1.16
CA GLU A 179 -26.23 -9.11 -2.32
C GLU A 179 -25.57 -7.88 -2.91
N TYR A 180 -24.32 -8.04 -3.37
CA TYR A 180 -23.51 -7.00 -3.98
C TYR A 180 -23.01 -7.51 -5.32
N THR A 181 -23.18 -6.74 -6.38
CA THR A 181 -22.76 -7.07 -7.76
C THR A 181 -21.90 -6.00 -8.40
N ASP A 182 -21.85 -4.81 -7.78
CA ASP A 182 -20.88 -3.80 -8.17
C ASP A 182 -19.50 -4.13 -7.62
N ALA A 183 -18.47 -3.99 -8.43
CA ALA A 183 -17.09 -4.37 -8.09
C ALA A 183 -16.55 -3.62 -6.85
N CYS A 184 -16.91 -2.34 -6.70
CA CYS A 184 -16.49 -1.53 -5.57
C CYS A 184 -17.18 -2.00 -4.29
N ASP A 185 -18.49 -2.24 -4.37
CA ASP A 185 -19.29 -2.69 -3.23
C ASP A 185 -18.87 -4.08 -2.77
N VAL A 186 -18.64 -5.02 -3.69
CA VAL A 186 -18.10 -6.36 -3.39
C VAL A 186 -16.78 -6.25 -2.64
N PHE A 187 -15.86 -5.43 -3.13
CA PHE A 187 -14.55 -5.26 -2.52
C PHE A 187 -14.63 -4.61 -1.12
N LEU A 188 -15.41 -3.55 -0.98
CA LEU A 188 -15.55 -2.82 0.29
C LEU A 188 -16.24 -3.67 1.35
N GLU A 189 -17.30 -4.38 0.99
CA GLU A 189 -18.03 -5.23 1.94
C GLU A 189 -17.19 -6.44 2.37
N LEU A 190 -16.48 -7.11 1.45
CA LEU A 190 -15.54 -8.17 1.80
C LEU A 190 -14.46 -7.70 2.77
N ASN A 191 -13.90 -6.50 2.54
CA ASN A 191 -12.95 -5.91 3.46
C ASN A 191 -13.56 -5.65 4.85
N ALA A 192 -14.80 -5.13 4.90
CA ALA A 192 -15.49 -4.87 6.17
C ALA A 192 -15.72 -6.16 6.96
N LEU A 193 -16.20 -7.21 6.30
CA LEU A 193 -16.41 -8.52 6.91
C LEU A 193 -15.09 -9.16 7.38
N ALA A 194 -14.06 -9.15 6.53
CA ALA A 194 -12.75 -9.68 6.88
C ALA A 194 -12.12 -8.95 8.08
N ARG A 195 -12.20 -7.64 8.11
CA ARG A 195 -11.71 -6.80 9.22
C ARG A 195 -12.43 -7.13 10.54
N LYS A 196 -13.75 -7.28 10.50
CA LYS A 196 -14.60 -7.67 11.65
C LYS A 196 -14.16 -9.01 12.24
N HIS A 197 -13.78 -9.96 11.41
CA HIS A 197 -13.38 -11.32 11.81
C HIS A 197 -11.86 -11.49 11.97
N GLY A 198 -11.08 -10.41 11.98
CA GLY A 198 -9.64 -10.45 12.20
C GLY A 198 -8.84 -11.12 11.09
N ILE A 199 -9.40 -11.21 9.89
CA ILE A 199 -8.77 -11.86 8.72
C ILE A 199 -7.86 -10.87 7.99
N GLY A 200 -6.69 -11.35 7.56
CA GLY A 200 -5.79 -10.64 6.65
C GLY A 200 -4.49 -10.15 7.27
N ARG A 201 -4.17 -10.51 8.52
CA ARG A 201 -2.88 -10.18 9.13
C ARG A 201 -1.79 -11.14 8.67
N VAL A 202 -0.65 -10.57 8.31
CA VAL A 202 0.56 -11.30 7.93
C VAL A 202 1.78 -10.63 8.54
N ASP A 203 2.70 -11.41 9.12
CA ASP A 203 3.98 -10.96 9.65
C ASP A 203 5.07 -11.79 8.99
N ILE A 204 5.84 -11.19 8.09
CA ILE A 204 6.80 -11.91 7.25
C ILE A 204 8.13 -11.17 7.14
N VAL A 205 9.19 -11.93 6.95
CA VAL A 205 10.48 -11.44 6.44
C VAL A 205 10.58 -11.82 4.97
N GLU A 206 10.58 -10.84 4.10
CA GLU A 206 10.55 -11.01 2.65
C GLU A 206 11.80 -10.45 1.96
N ASN A 207 12.10 -10.92 0.77
CA ASN A 207 13.12 -10.34 -0.08
C ASN A 207 12.54 -9.13 -0.81
N ARG A 208 13.16 -7.97 -0.60
CA ARG A 208 12.76 -6.75 -1.32
C ARG A 208 13.27 -6.78 -2.75
N PHE A 209 12.61 -6.03 -3.63
CA PHE A 209 12.97 -5.93 -5.05
C PHE A 209 14.45 -5.56 -5.29
N ILE A 210 15.03 -4.78 -4.41
CA ILE A 210 16.46 -4.37 -4.46
C ILE A 210 17.41 -5.39 -3.81
N GLY A 211 16.94 -6.58 -3.44
CA GLY A 211 17.78 -7.68 -2.95
C GLY A 211 18.08 -7.70 -1.46
N VAL A 212 17.52 -6.77 -0.66
CA VAL A 212 17.65 -6.81 0.80
C VAL A 212 16.43 -7.48 1.43
N LYS A 213 16.62 -8.17 2.56
CA LYS A 213 15.52 -8.68 3.38
C LYS A 213 14.95 -7.58 4.26
N SER A 214 13.65 -7.62 4.47
CA SER A 214 12.95 -6.69 5.35
C SER A 214 11.73 -7.38 5.95
N ARG A 215 11.46 -7.09 7.22
CA ARG A 215 10.23 -7.50 7.87
C ARG A 215 9.13 -6.51 7.55
N GLY A 216 7.96 -7.02 7.20
CA GLY A 216 6.73 -6.27 7.04
C GLY A 216 5.58 -6.97 7.76
N CYS A 217 4.74 -6.19 8.43
CA CYS A 217 3.47 -6.65 8.98
C CYS A 217 2.35 -6.02 8.13
N TYR A 218 1.39 -6.82 7.71
CA TYR A 218 0.35 -6.44 6.76
C TYR A 218 -1.02 -6.78 7.30
#